data_d730314314acb0d3a9cc602d563bafa6
#
_entry.id   d730314314acb0d3a9cc602d563bafa6
#
_cell.length_a   1.000
_cell.length_b   1.000
_cell.length_c   1.000
_cell.angle_alpha   90.00
_cell.angle_beta   90.00
_cell.angle_gamma   90.00
#
_symmetry.space_group_name_H-M   'P 1'
#
loop_
_entity.id
_entity.type
_entity.pdbx_description
1 polymer ?
#
loop_
_entity_poly.entity_id
_entity_poly.type
_entity_poly.pdbx_seq_one_letter_code
_entity_poly.pdbx_strand_id
1 'polypeptide(L)'
;MADTLDDMVRAFGEPFGNPTAFLIGDLSQKAREHVSVAIAGDGGDEVFAGYPRYRGGLIAGTYRRLPGWLRRVAAERVMPILKESSAGHHWPRRIREFVNGAELPDDQMYASWVEYFSPDERQRLLGLENPPLRPISTLYRTAPSSHPLDVMQQTDLLSFLPGNLLAYGDAMSMRHGLELRLPLLDHRLVETVGRLAPEVRIAGGMKGLLRRAARKLLPDRLVTRTKRGFNPPLGLWLKSELAPLIRDRITPATMAAAGLDWPAVARILEEHERGRRDVALKVWALLVLERWQATT
;
A
#
# COMPACT_ATOMS: atom_id res chain seq x y z
N MET A 1 -4.14 7.22 -21.59
CA MET A 1 -3.61 6.54 -20.38
C MET A 1 -2.12 6.24 -20.48
N ALA A 2 -1.59 5.79 -21.64
CA ALA A 2 -0.14 5.61 -21.84
C ALA A 2 0.63 6.92 -21.61
N ASP A 3 0.22 8.01 -22.27
CA ASP A 3 0.86 9.34 -22.10
C ASP A 3 0.83 9.82 -20.65
N THR A 4 -0.29 9.56 -19.95
CA THR A 4 -0.43 9.89 -18.53
C THR A 4 0.54 9.09 -17.65
N LEU A 5 0.83 7.82 -18.03
CA LEU A 5 1.83 6.98 -17.34
C LEU A 5 3.23 7.56 -17.52
N ASP A 6 3.61 7.90 -18.75
CA ASP A 6 4.92 8.48 -19.04
C ASP A 6 5.11 9.82 -18.32
N ASP A 7 4.07 10.62 -18.28
CA ASP A 7 4.06 11.87 -17.55
C ASP A 7 4.18 11.66 -16.03
N MET A 8 3.53 10.64 -15.49
CA MET A 8 3.69 10.27 -14.08
C MET A 8 5.14 9.87 -13.79
N VAL A 9 5.70 8.99 -14.61
CA VAL A 9 7.10 8.54 -14.45
C VAL A 9 8.08 9.70 -14.48
N ARG A 10 7.90 10.65 -15.40
CA ARG A 10 8.72 11.87 -15.47
C ARG A 10 8.56 12.76 -14.23
N ALA A 11 7.36 12.87 -13.68
CA ALA A 11 7.11 13.70 -12.50
C ALA A 11 7.78 13.15 -11.24
N PHE A 12 7.91 11.82 -11.12
CA PHE A 12 8.63 11.19 -10.01
C PHE A 12 10.14 11.13 -10.22
N GLY A 13 10.61 10.99 -11.45
CA GLY A 13 12.03 10.74 -11.76
C GLY A 13 12.53 9.36 -11.33
N GLU A 14 11.67 8.52 -10.78
CA GLU A 14 11.93 7.16 -10.29
C GLU A 14 10.74 6.23 -10.61
N PRO A 15 10.93 4.89 -10.57
CA PRO A 15 9.84 3.94 -10.85
C PRO A 15 8.86 3.83 -9.68
N PHE A 16 7.97 4.79 -9.54
CA PHE A 16 7.00 4.88 -8.45
C PHE A 16 5.80 3.97 -8.66
N GLY A 17 5.68 2.92 -7.84
CA GLY A 17 4.75 1.81 -8.06
C GLY A 17 3.32 1.97 -7.53
N ASN A 18 2.88 3.12 -6.99
CA ASN A 18 1.51 3.27 -6.50
C ASN A 18 0.58 3.89 -7.55
N PRO A 19 -0.43 3.14 -8.06
CA PRO A 19 -1.34 3.64 -9.10
C PRO A 19 -2.29 4.74 -8.61
N THR A 20 -2.39 4.99 -7.30
CA THR A 20 -3.17 6.11 -6.74
C THR A 20 -2.64 7.46 -7.22
N ALA A 21 -1.37 7.54 -7.62
CA ALA A 21 -0.76 8.73 -8.20
C ALA A 21 -1.57 9.30 -9.37
N PHE A 22 -2.15 8.44 -10.22
CA PHE A 22 -3.03 8.89 -11.32
C PHE A 22 -4.23 9.70 -10.82
N LEU A 23 -4.93 9.17 -9.82
CA LEU A 23 -6.12 9.83 -9.28
C LEU A 23 -5.78 11.16 -8.60
N ILE A 24 -4.61 11.22 -7.95
CA ILE A 24 -4.12 12.47 -7.35
C ILE A 24 -3.76 13.47 -8.43
N GLY A 25 -3.12 13.05 -9.52
CA GLY A 25 -2.83 13.91 -10.67
C GLY A 25 -4.09 14.54 -11.26
N ASP A 26 -5.08 13.72 -11.61
CA ASP A 26 -6.35 14.19 -12.15
C ASP A 26 -7.09 15.13 -11.19
N LEU A 27 -7.13 14.78 -9.91
CA LEU A 27 -7.76 15.60 -8.88
C LEU A 27 -7.03 16.93 -8.71
N SER A 28 -5.71 16.92 -8.72
CA SER A 28 -4.88 18.12 -8.57
C SER A 28 -5.03 19.07 -9.76
N GLN A 29 -5.09 18.53 -10.98
CA GLN A 29 -5.36 19.30 -12.19
C GLN A 29 -6.69 20.07 -12.09
N LYS A 30 -7.76 19.36 -11.70
CA LYS A 30 -9.08 19.97 -11.54
C LYS A 30 -9.16 20.95 -10.37
N ALA A 31 -8.53 20.63 -9.25
CA ALA A 31 -8.51 21.55 -8.10
C ALA A 31 -7.75 22.84 -8.42
N ARG A 32 -6.66 22.73 -9.21
CA ARG A 32 -5.85 23.89 -9.58
C ARG A 32 -6.59 24.91 -10.45
N GLU A 33 -7.64 24.51 -11.16
CA GLU A 33 -8.51 25.43 -11.88
C GLU A 33 -9.22 26.44 -10.94
N HIS A 34 -9.33 26.09 -9.66
CA HIS A 34 -10.09 26.88 -8.67
C HIS A 34 -9.25 27.44 -7.54
N VAL A 35 -8.19 26.74 -7.14
CA VAL A 35 -7.35 27.08 -5.98
C VAL A 35 -5.88 26.82 -6.26
N SER A 36 -4.98 27.54 -5.57
CA SER A 36 -3.52 27.31 -5.60
C SER A 36 -3.04 26.45 -4.44
N VAL A 37 -3.84 26.35 -3.37
CA VAL A 37 -3.52 25.58 -2.16
C VAL A 37 -4.72 24.73 -1.79
N ALA A 38 -4.51 23.46 -1.44
CA ALA A 38 -5.52 22.54 -0.94
C ALA A 38 -5.10 21.92 0.39
N ILE A 39 -6.08 21.63 1.25
CA ILE A 39 -5.85 20.89 2.50
C ILE A 39 -6.20 19.43 2.26
N ALA A 40 -5.27 18.52 2.61
CA ALA A 40 -5.46 17.08 2.51
C ALA A 40 -5.40 16.40 3.89
N GLY A 41 -5.92 15.18 3.95
CA GLY A 41 -6.04 14.40 5.19
C GLY A 41 -4.96 13.33 5.37
N ASP A 42 -3.88 13.40 4.60
CA ASP A 42 -2.77 12.44 4.67
C ASP A 42 -2.10 12.47 6.04
N GLY A 43 -1.55 11.33 6.45
CA GLY A 43 -1.02 11.13 7.80
C GLY A 43 -2.07 10.76 8.85
N GLY A 44 -3.36 10.98 8.56
CA GLY A 44 -4.42 10.68 9.51
C GLY A 44 -4.62 9.19 9.81
N ASP A 45 -4.21 8.29 8.93
CA ASP A 45 -4.21 6.84 9.16
C ASP A 45 -3.01 6.43 10.01
N GLU A 46 -1.85 7.00 9.78
CA GLU A 46 -0.59 6.73 10.48
C GLU A 46 -0.66 7.25 11.93
N VAL A 47 -1.05 8.49 12.11
CA VAL A 47 -1.09 9.14 13.43
C VAL A 47 -2.22 8.58 14.30
N PHE A 48 -3.40 8.32 13.72
CA PHE A 48 -4.61 7.92 14.48
C PHE A 48 -4.99 6.45 14.32
N ALA A 49 -4.04 5.59 13.96
CA ALA A 49 -4.24 4.14 13.82
C ALA A 49 -5.42 3.76 12.91
N GLY A 50 -5.45 4.31 11.69
CA GLY A 50 -6.56 4.15 10.75
C GLY A 50 -6.47 2.95 9.81
N TYR A 51 -5.33 2.26 9.73
CA TYR A 51 -5.15 1.14 8.82
C TYR A 51 -5.65 -0.19 9.40
N PRO A 52 -6.37 -1.01 8.61
CA PRO A 52 -6.77 -2.36 9.03
C PRO A 52 -5.59 -3.24 9.45
N ARG A 53 -4.40 -3.05 8.86
CA ARG A 53 -3.19 -3.80 9.20
C ARG A 53 -2.75 -3.60 10.66
N TYR A 54 -2.99 -2.44 11.25
CA TYR A 54 -2.72 -2.23 12.68
C TYR A 54 -3.56 -3.15 13.56
N ARG A 55 -4.85 -3.29 13.24
CA ARG A 55 -5.71 -4.25 13.92
C ARG A 55 -5.24 -5.69 13.67
N GLY A 56 -4.82 -5.99 12.45
CA GLY A 56 -4.22 -7.29 12.11
C GLY A 56 -3.03 -7.61 13.01
N GLY A 57 -2.07 -6.69 13.14
CA GLY A 57 -0.89 -6.88 14.00
C GLY A 57 -1.24 -7.07 15.47
N LEU A 58 -2.22 -6.32 16.01
CA LEU A 58 -2.66 -6.49 17.38
C LEU A 58 -3.29 -7.86 17.66
N ILE A 59 -4.02 -8.44 16.71
CA ILE A 59 -4.65 -9.75 16.88
C ILE A 59 -3.74 -10.93 16.51
N ALA A 60 -2.64 -10.70 15.80
CA ALA A 60 -1.73 -11.76 15.35
C ALA A 60 -1.17 -12.58 16.52
N GLY A 61 -0.79 -11.93 17.62
CA GLY A 61 -0.35 -12.61 18.82
C GLY A 61 -1.38 -13.56 19.43
N THR A 62 -2.65 -13.16 19.42
CA THR A 62 -3.77 -14.00 19.88
C THR A 62 -4.03 -15.16 18.91
N TYR A 63 -3.98 -14.90 17.61
CA TYR A 63 -4.11 -15.94 16.58
C TYR A 63 -3.03 -17.02 16.72
N ARG A 64 -1.78 -16.66 16.98
CA ARG A 64 -0.67 -17.59 17.15
C ARG A 64 -0.80 -18.47 18.40
N ARG A 65 -1.62 -18.08 19.41
CA ARG A 65 -1.92 -18.91 20.59
C ARG A 65 -2.91 -20.03 20.28
N LEU A 66 -3.60 -19.98 19.15
CA LEU A 66 -4.46 -21.08 18.71
C LEU A 66 -3.64 -22.33 18.40
N PRO A 67 -4.15 -23.53 18.69
CA PRO A 67 -3.50 -24.79 18.33
C PRO A 67 -3.09 -24.82 16.86
N GLY A 68 -1.88 -25.31 16.56
CA GLY A 68 -1.33 -25.31 15.20
C GLY A 68 -2.22 -26.03 14.17
N TRP A 69 -2.95 -27.08 14.58
CA TRP A 69 -3.86 -27.80 13.71
C TRP A 69 -5.04 -26.93 13.27
N LEU A 70 -5.61 -26.07 14.15
CA LEU A 70 -6.66 -25.12 13.79
C LEU A 70 -6.17 -24.10 12.77
N ARG A 71 -4.97 -23.54 12.98
CA ARG A 71 -4.34 -22.58 12.08
C ARG A 71 -4.06 -23.19 10.70
N ARG A 72 -3.61 -24.46 10.69
CA ARG A 72 -3.36 -25.22 9.46
C ARG A 72 -4.68 -25.49 8.71
N VAL A 73 -5.74 -25.90 9.38
CA VAL A 73 -7.07 -26.08 8.77
C VAL A 73 -7.58 -24.76 8.17
N ALA A 74 -7.40 -23.63 8.85
CA ALA A 74 -7.77 -22.33 8.33
C ALA A 74 -7.00 -22.01 7.04
N ALA A 75 -5.68 -22.22 7.02
CA ALA A 75 -4.83 -21.93 5.86
C ALA A 75 -5.11 -22.87 4.67
N GLU A 76 -5.24 -24.17 4.90
CA GLU A 76 -5.29 -25.18 3.83
C GLU A 76 -6.71 -25.42 3.31
N ARG A 77 -7.75 -25.30 4.15
CA ARG A 77 -9.13 -25.64 3.76
C ARG A 77 -10.05 -24.44 3.61
N VAL A 78 -9.89 -23.40 4.45
CA VAL A 78 -10.78 -22.23 4.40
C VAL A 78 -10.30 -21.22 3.36
N MET A 79 -8.99 -20.94 3.30
CA MET A 79 -8.43 -19.93 2.39
C MET A 79 -8.64 -20.22 0.90
N PRO A 80 -8.50 -21.46 0.39
CA PRO A 80 -8.72 -21.75 -1.03
C PRO A 80 -10.17 -21.54 -1.49
N ILE A 81 -11.15 -21.65 -0.58
CA ILE A 81 -12.57 -21.49 -0.89
C ILE A 81 -12.96 -20.00 -1.01
N LEU A 82 -12.20 -19.12 -0.37
CA LEU A 82 -12.44 -17.68 -0.43
C LEU A 82 -12.02 -17.12 -1.79
N LYS A 83 -12.98 -16.97 -2.70
CA LYS A 83 -12.75 -16.37 -4.02
C LYS A 83 -12.43 -14.88 -3.87
N GLU A 84 -11.36 -14.43 -4.50
CA GLU A 84 -11.05 -13.00 -4.65
C GLU A 84 -11.99 -12.40 -5.70
N SER A 85 -12.55 -11.24 -5.41
CA SER A 85 -13.38 -10.49 -6.34
C SER A 85 -12.67 -9.23 -6.77
N SER A 86 -12.51 -9.04 -8.07
CA SER A 86 -12.06 -7.78 -8.65
C SER A 86 -13.08 -6.64 -8.49
N ALA A 87 -14.29 -6.94 -8.04
CA ALA A 87 -15.43 -6.03 -7.93
C ALA A 87 -15.55 -5.28 -6.59
N GLY A 88 -14.44 -5.13 -5.84
CA GLY A 88 -14.40 -4.22 -4.67
C GLY A 88 -14.62 -4.87 -3.30
N HIS A 89 -14.81 -6.18 -3.18
CA HIS A 89 -14.87 -6.87 -1.90
C HIS A 89 -13.48 -7.38 -1.49
N HIS A 90 -12.73 -6.56 -0.78
CA HIS A 90 -11.32 -6.86 -0.41
C HIS A 90 -11.15 -7.69 0.87
N TRP A 91 -12.24 -8.10 1.55
CA TRP A 91 -12.11 -8.85 2.81
C TRP A 91 -11.53 -10.26 2.65
N PRO A 92 -11.82 -11.06 1.58
CA PRO A 92 -11.21 -12.38 1.43
C PRO A 92 -9.70 -12.28 1.22
N ARG A 93 -9.26 -11.30 0.43
CA ARG A 93 -7.84 -10.99 0.23
C ARG A 93 -7.16 -10.63 1.56
N ARG A 94 -7.77 -9.74 2.37
CA ARG A 94 -7.21 -9.34 3.66
C ARG A 94 -7.09 -10.49 4.65
N ILE A 95 -8.07 -11.40 4.68
CA ILE A 95 -7.99 -12.59 5.55
C ILE A 95 -6.87 -13.50 5.09
N ARG A 96 -6.72 -13.71 3.78
CA ARG A 96 -5.62 -14.51 3.22
C ARG A 96 -4.26 -13.89 3.53
N GLU A 97 -4.11 -12.59 3.30
CA GLU A 97 -2.89 -11.84 3.65
C GLU A 97 -2.58 -11.97 5.14
N PHE A 98 -3.59 -11.86 6.00
CA PHE A 98 -3.44 -12.03 7.43
C PHE A 98 -2.99 -13.46 7.80
N VAL A 99 -3.69 -14.49 7.34
CA VAL A 99 -3.38 -15.89 7.68
C VAL A 99 -1.99 -16.29 7.18
N ASN A 100 -1.62 -15.90 5.97
CA ASN A 100 -0.30 -16.18 5.41
C ASN A 100 0.82 -15.41 6.13
N GLY A 101 0.56 -14.16 6.51
CA GLY A 101 1.51 -13.33 7.22
C GLY A 101 1.66 -13.69 8.70
N ALA A 102 0.58 -14.07 9.36
CA ALA A 102 0.54 -14.29 10.82
C ALA A 102 1.47 -15.40 11.33
N GLU A 103 1.92 -16.31 10.46
CA GLU A 103 2.90 -17.34 10.78
C GLU A 103 4.35 -16.84 10.71
N LEU A 104 4.60 -15.69 10.10
CA LEU A 104 5.92 -15.08 9.98
C LEU A 104 6.31 -14.32 11.27
N PRO A 105 7.60 -14.07 11.51
CA PRO A 105 8.06 -13.11 12.51
C PRO A 105 7.38 -11.74 12.30
N ASP A 106 7.19 -10.97 13.37
CA ASP A 106 6.36 -9.73 13.34
C ASP A 106 6.83 -8.73 12.31
N ASP A 107 8.13 -8.53 12.15
CA ASP A 107 8.71 -7.63 11.17
C ASP A 107 8.45 -8.10 9.72
N GLN A 108 8.54 -9.41 9.47
CA GLN A 108 8.27 -9.99 8.17
C GLN A 108 6.78 -10.04 7.87
N MET A 109 5.97 -10.34 8.87
CA MET A 109 4.51 -10.26 8.79
C MET A 109 4.08 -8.86 8.35
N TYR A 110 4.56 -7.83 9.05
CA TYR A 110 4.21 -6.46 8.74
C TYR A 110 4.66 -6.04 7.34
N ALA A 111 5.89 -6.36 6.97
CA ALA A 111 6.42 -6.12 5.64
C ALA A 111 5.59 -6.81 4.54
N SER A 112 5.13 -8.04 4.76
CA SER A 112 4.30 -8.78 3.80
C SER A 112 2.94 -8.13 3.48
N TRP A 113 2.45 -7.26 4.37
CA TRP A 113 1.19 -6.52 4.16
C TRP A 113 1.36 -5.18 3.43
N VAL A 114 2.59 -4.75 3.23
CA VAL A 114 2.93 -3.46 2.60
C VAL A 114 3.66 -3.67 1.27
N GLU A 115 4.48 -4.71 1.17
CA GLU A 115 5.28 -5.02 -0.01
C GLU A 115 4.46 -5.70 -1.11
N TYR A 116 4.73 -5.38 -2.38
CA TYR A 116 4.07 -6.01 -3.53
C TYR A 116 4.63 -7.40 -3.85
N PHE A 117 5.95 -7.57 -3.68
CA PHE A 117 6.66 -8.81 -3.98
C PHE A 117 7.14 -9.49 -2.71
N SER A 118 6.86 -10.76 -2.54
CA SER A 118 7.45 -11.57 -1.46
C SER A 118 8.96 -11.69 -1.61
N PRO A 119 9.71 -12.10 -0.56
CA PRO A 119 11.15 -12.35 -0.68
C PRO A 119 11.48 -13.34 -1.77
N ASP A 120 10.73 -14.46 -1.84
CA ASP A 120 10.95 -15.51 -2.84
C ASP A 120 10.67 -15.03 -4.27
N GLU A 121 9.68 -14.15 -4.43
CA GLU A 121 9.40 -13.54 -5.74
C GLU A 121 10.52 -12.58 -6.14
N ARG A 122 11.02 -11.75 -5.21
CA ARG A 122 12.16 -10.87 -5.48
C ARG A 122 13.43 -11.64 -5.80
N GLN A 123 13.70 -12.71 -5.05
CA GLN A 123 14.83 -13.60 -5.34
C GLN A 123 14.77 -14.14 -6.77
N ARG A 124 13.60 -14.64 -7.17
CA ARG A 124 13.39 -15.15 -8.54
C ARG A 124 13.48 -14.06 -9.59
N LEU A 125 12.85 -12.91 -9.37
CA LEU A 125 12.87 -11.78 -10.30
C LEU A 125 14.27 -11.22 -10.52
N LEU A 126 15.09 -11.16 -9.47
CA LEU A 126 16.42 -10.56 -9.51
C LEU A 126 17.54 -11.59 -9.77
N GLY A 127 17.24 -12.90 -9.73
CA GLY A 127 18.25 -13.94 -9.84
C GLY A 127 19.28 -13.91 -8.71
N LEU A 128 18.95 -13.33 -7.55
CA LEU A 128 19.86 -13.15 -6.43
C LEU A 128 19.56 -14.15 -5.31
N GLU A 129 20.59 -14.84 -4.80
CA GLU A 129 20.45 -15.74 -3.64
C GLU A 129 20.00 -14.99 -2.37
N ASN A 130 20.49 -13.77 -2.20
CA ASN A 130 20.14 -12.89 -1.07
C ASN A 130 19.61 -11.55 -1.61
N PRO A 131 18.29 -11.40 -1.78
CA PRO A 131 17.72 -10.13 -2.18
C PRO A 131 18.00 -9.04 -1.13
N PRO A 132 18.17 -7.79 -1.54
CA PRO A 132 18.50 -6.70 -0.62
C PRO A 132 17.52 -6.60 0.55
N LEU A 133 18.05 -6.14 1.70
CA LEU A 133 17.31 -5.99 2.95
C LEU A 133 15.97 -5.27 2.73
N ARG A 134 14.98 -5.71 3.48
CA ARG A 134 13.66 -5.08 3.54
C ARG A 134 13.73 -3.83 4.42
N PRO A 135 13.61 -2.61 3.87
CA PRO A 135 13.64 -1.41 4.69
C PRO A 135 12.58 -1.42 5.79
N ILE A 136 11.36 -1.91 5.47
CA ILE A 136 10.23 -2.01 6.41
C ILE A 136 10.55 -2.94 7.57
N SER A 137 11.06 -4.16 7.30
CA SER A 137 11.45 -5.09 8.38
C SER A 137 12.56 -4.52 9.27
N THR A 138 13.51 -3.79 8.69
CA THR A 138 14.59 -3.17 9.46
C THR A 138 14.04 -2.07 10.37
N LEU A 139 13.21 -1.16 9.85
CA LEU A 139 12.58 -0.11 10.64
C LEU A 139 11.69 -0.69 11.75
N TYR A 140 10.95 -1.75 11.45
CA TYR A 140 10.11 -2.44 12.44
C TYR A 140 10.93 -2.98 13.61
N ARG A 141 12.08 -3.64 13.34
CA ARG A 141 12.95 -4.19 14.38
C ARG A 141 13.69 -3.15 15.19
N THR A 142 13.98 -2.00 14.60
CA THR A 142 14.73 -0.91 15.26
C THR A 142 13.83 0.11 15.96
N ALA A 143 12.51 -0.06 15.89
CA ALA A 143 11.56 0.80 16.60
C ALA A 143 11.78 0.70 18.13
N PRO A 144 11.83 1.84 18.85
CA PRO A 144 12.18 1.87 20.28
C PRO A 144 11.07 1.41 21.22
N SER A 145 9.88 1.07 20.72
CA SER A 145 8.75 0.59 21.51
C SER A 145 8.62 -0.92 21.49
N SER A 146 8.10 -1.50 22.57
CA SER A 146 7.70 -2.91 22.62
C SER A 146 6.22 -3.15 22.30
N HIS A 147 5.40 -2.08 22.25
CA HIS A 147 3.98 -2.22 21.94
C HIS A 147 3.75 -2.31 20.43
N PRO A 148 3.08 -3.36 19.92
CA PRO A 148 2.95 -3.58 18.46
C PRO A 148 2.35 -2.40 17.69
N LEU A 149 1.38 -1.67 18.27
CA LEU A 149 0.80 -0.51 17.60
C LEU A 149 1.83 0.61 17.38
N ASP A 150 2.65 0.90 18.40
CA ASP A 150 3.68 1.95 18.31
C ASP A 150 4.71 1.59 17.23
N VAL A 151 5.17 0.34 17.25
CA VAL A 151 6.15 -0.17 16.27
C VAL A 151 5.59 -0.03 14.86
N MET A 152 4.34 -0.45 14.62
CA MET A 152 3.71 -0.36 13.29
C MET A 152 3.51 1.09 12.85
N GLN A 153 3.00 1.97 13.73
CA GLN A 153 2.79 3.38 13.39
C GLN A 153 4.12 4.09 13.12
N GLN A 154 5.15 3.85 13.93
CA GLN A 154 6.47 4.43 13.70
C GLN A 154 7.09 3.92 12.40
N THR A 155 6.95 2.63 12.11
CA THR A 155 7.41 2.06 10.83
C THR A 155 6.74 2.77 9.65
N ASP A 156 5.44 2.98 9.70
CA ASP A 156 4.72 3.68 8.63
C ASP A 156 5.09 5.16 8.53
N LEU A 157 5.22 5.86 9.64
CA LEU A 157 5.65 7.26 9.66
C LEU A 157 7.04 7.47 9.06
N LEU A 158 7.94 6.49 9.18
CA LEU A 158 9.31 6.55 8.66
C LEU A 158 9.50 5.90 7.27
N SER A 159 8.51 5.18 6.75
CA SER A 159 8.63 4.49 5.46
C SER A 159 7.44 4.74 4.54
N PHE A 160 6.29 4.14 4.85
CA PHE A 160 5.10 4.15 4.00
C PHE A 160 4.55 5.56 3.77
N LEU A 161 4.54 6.39 4.79
CA LEU A 161 4.08 7.78 4.67
C LEU A 161 4.99 8.60 3.75
N PRO A 162 6.29 8.78 4.03
CA PRO A 162 7.14 9.60 3.19
C PRO A 162 7.40 8.99 1.81
N GLY A 163 7.69 7.68 1.72
CA GLY A 163 8.03 7.01 0.47
C GLY A 163 6.83 6.63 -0.41
N ASN A 164 5.60 6.86 0.05
CA ASN A 164 4.42 6.52 -0.72
C ASN A 164 3.41 7.67 -0.75
N LEU A 165 2.71 7.96 0.37
CA LEU A 165 1.62 8.94 0.37
C LEU A 165 2.11 10.35 0.07
N LEU A 166 3.14 10.81 0.79
CA LEU A 166 3.68 12.15 0.59
C LEU A 166 4.37 12.27 -0.77
N ALA A 167 5.07 11.22 -1.20
CA ALA A 167 5.73 11.21 -2.51
C ALA A 167 4.71 11.42 -3.64
N TYR A 168 3.62 10.63 -3.71
CA TYR A 168 2.65 10.84 -4.77
C TYR A 168 1.82 12.11 -4.60
N GLY A 169 1.53 12.48 -3.35
CA GLY A 169 0.83 13.73 -3.04
C GLY A 169 1.59 14.93 -3.59
N ASP A 170 2.87 15.04 -3.28
CA ASP A 170 3.73 16.13 -3.71
C ASP A 170 3.97 16.12 -5.22
N ALA A 171 4.53 15.03 -5.78
CA ALA A 171 4.88 14.95 -7.19
C ALA A 171 3.68 15.24 -8.10
N MET A 172 2.51 14.65 -7.81
CA MET A 172 1.33 14.78 -8.65
C MET A 172 0.62 16.11 -8.48
N SER A 173 0.61 16.72 -7.29
CA SER A 173 0.00 18.03 -7.09
C SER A 173 0.91 19.14 -7.62
N MET A 174 2.21 19.08 -7.35
CA MET A 174 3.17 20.09 -7.80
C MET A 174 3.34 20.10 -9.32
N ARG A 175 3.16 18.96 -9.99
CA ARG A 175 3.07 18.91 -11.46
C ARG A 175 2.04 19.90 -12.03
N HIS A 176 0.96 20.13 -11.30
CA HIS A 176 -0.10 21.08 -11.67
C HIS A 176 0.01 22.42 -10.93
N GLY A 177 1.07 22.65 -10.15
CA GLY A 177 1.26 23.87 -9.38
C GLY A 177 0.23 24.03 -8.22
N LEU A 178 -0.26 22.91 -7.69
CA LEU A 178 -1.16 22.88 -6.53
C LEU A 178 -0.37 22.53 -5.27
N GLU A 179 -0.32 23.44 -4.30
CA GLU A 179 0.29 23.20 -3.00
C GLU A 179 -0.65 22.38 -2.11
N LEU A 180 -0.17 21.26 -1.55
CA LEU A 180 -0.89 20.48 -0.54
C LEU A 180 -0.41 20.83 0.86
N ARG A 181 -1.34 21.08 1.77
CA ARG A 181 -1.08 21.27 3.20
C ARG A 181 -1.72 20.14 3.99
N LEU A 182 -0.97 19.58 4.96
CA LEU A 182 -1.29 18.36 5.68
C LEU A 182 -1.39 18.62 7.20
N PRO A 183 -2.47 19.22 7.69
CA PRO A 183 -2.58 19.63 9.10
C PRO A 183 -2.47 18.46 10.09
N LEU A 184 -2.83 17.25 9.68
CA LEU A 184 -2.73 16.05 10.54
C LEU A 184 -1.28 15.57 10.73
N LEU A 185 -0.34 16.14 9.98
CA LEU A 185 1.11 15.89 10.10
C LEU A 185 1.86 17.06 10.79
N ASP A 186 1.15 18.03 11.37
CA ASP A 186 1.80 19.02 12.26
C ASP A 186 2.57 18.25 13.35
N HIS A 187 3.88 18.52 13.49
CA HIS A 187 4.75 17.77 14.39
C HIS A 187 4.25 17.79 15.86
N ARG A 188 3.66 18.90 16.30
CA ARG A 188 3.07 19.03 17.66
C ARG A 188 1.90 18.08 17.84
N LEU A 189 1.07 17.91 16.80
CA LEU A 189 -0.03 16.94 16.83
C LEU A 189 0.49 15.50 16.84
N VAL A 190 1.45 15.18 15.96
CA VAL A 190 2.08 13.85 15.89
C VAL A 190 2.71 13.47 17.22
N GLU A 191 3.50 14.37 17.83
CA GLU A 191 4.11 14.15 19.12
C GLU A 191 3.08 14.02 20.26
N THR A 192 2.04 14.85 20.25
CA THR A 192 0.98 14.81 21.26
C THR A 192 0.25 13.47 21.21
N VAL A 193 -0.14 13.03 20.03
CA VAL A 193 -0.83 11.73 19.85
C VAL A 193 0.11 10.56 20.15
N GLY A 194 1.38 10.65 19.75
CA GLY A 194 2.40 9.63 20.01
C GLY A 194 2.68 9.38 21.48
N ARG A 195 2.52 10.41 22.35
CA ARG A 195 2.66 10.29 23.82
C ARG A 195 1.46 9.61 24.49
N LEU A 196 0.31 9.49 23.80
CA LEU A 196 -0.85 8.81 24.38
C LEU A 196 -0.65 7.29 24.35
N ALA A 197 -1.15 6.62 25.40
CA ALA A 197 -1.13 5.17 25.45
C ALA A 197 -1.84 4.57 24.22
N PRO A 198 -1.34 3.45 23.67
CA PRO A 198 -1.92 2.81 22.49
C PRO A 198 -3.42 2.53 22.62
N GLU A 199 -3.88 2.12 23.80
CA GLU A 199 -5.28 1.84 24.10
C GLU A 199 -6.18 3.09 23.94
N VAL A 200 -5.64 4.26 24.28
CA VAL A 200 -6.35 5.55 24.13
C VAL A 200 -6.49 5.91 22.65
N ARG A 201 -5.44 5.65 21.86
CA ARG A 201 -5.44 5.95 20.41
C ARG A 201 -6.45 5.10 19.63
N ILE A 202 -6.60 3.81 20.00
CA ILE A 202 -7.53 2.87 19.35
C ILE A 202 -8.88 2.75 20.02
N ALA A 203 -9.10 3.42 21.17
CA ALA A 203 -10.38 3.39 21.86
C ALA A 203 -11.51 3.87 20.93
N GLY A 204 -12.54 3.03 20.74
CA GLY A 204 -13.61 3.28 19.77
C GLY A 204 -13.28 2.85 18.34
N GLY A 205 -12.22 2.05 18.14
CA GLY A 205 -11.81 1.47 16.86
C GLY A 205 -10.85 2.33 16.05
N MET A 206 -10.68 2.02 14.78
CA MET A 206 -9.79 2.74 13.87
C MET A 206 -10.15 4.23 13.80
N LYS A 207 -9.14 5.11 13.95
CA LYS A 207 -9.31 6.57 14.07
C LYS A 207 -10.23 6.98 15.22
N GLY A 208 -10.38 6.17 16.27
CA GLY A 208 -11.32 6.43 17.38
C GLY A 208 -11.06 7.76 18.07
N LEU A 209 -9.80 8.11 18.34
CA LEU A 209 -9.41 9.38 18.92
C LEU A 209 -9.80 10.55 18.01
N LEU A 210 -9.44 10.50 16.71
CA LEU A 210 -9.79 11.53 15.74
C LEU A 210 -11.30 11.71 15.61
N ARG A 211 -12.06 10.60 15.56
CA ARG A 211 -13.52 10.65 15.49
C ARG A 211 -14.14 11.28 16.73
N ARG A 212 -13.61 11.01 17.93
CA ARG A 212 -14.08 11.66 19.16
C ARG A 212 -13.84 13.16 19.14
N ALA A 213 -12.67 13.60 18.69
CA ALA A 213 -12.38 15.01 18.53
C ALA A 213 -13.29 15.68 17.49
N ALA A 214 -13.48 15.02 16.35
CA ALA A 214 -14.29 15.51 15.24
C ALA A 214 -15.79 15.63 15.56
N ARG A 215 -16.34 14.82 16.50
CA ARG A 215 -17.76 14.90 16.90
C ARG A 215 -18.16 16.26 17.47
N LYS A 216 -17.21 17.00 18.03
CA LYS A 216 -17.46 18.36 18.55
C LYS A 216 -17.56 19.42 17.44
N LEU A 217 -17.10 19.09 16.24
CA LEU A 217 -16.93 20.04 15.14
C LEU A 217 -17.75 19.65 13.89
N LEU A 218 -18.05 18.37 13.72
CA LEU A 218 -18.68 17.83 12.50
C LEU A 218 -19.98 17.10 12.82
N PRO A 219 -20.96 17.13 11.91
CA PRO A 219 -22.18 16.34 12.03
C PRO A 219 -21.88 14.82 12.11
N ASP A 220 -22.65 14.10 12.92
CA ASP A 220 -22.47 12.65 13.15
C ASP A 220 -22.41 11.82 11.88
N ARG A 221 -23.19 12.15 10.85
CA ARG A 221 -23.17 11.49 9.54
C ARG A 221 -21.79 11.48 8.85
N LEU A 222 -20.94 12.49 9.11
CA LEU A 222 -19.59 12.56 8.58
C LEU A 222 -18.61 11.77 9.44
N VAL A 223 -18.76 11.83 10.76
CA VAL A 223 -17.89 11.13 11.72
C VAL A 223 -18.07 9.60 11.66
N THR A 224 -19.31 9.15 11.44
CA THR A 224 -19.65 7.71 11.40
C THR A 224 -19.51 7.08 10.01
N ARG A 225 -19.21 7.89 8.99
CA ARG A 225 -19.07 7.40 7.61
C ARG A 225 -18.03 6.29 7.52
N THR A 226 -18.40 5.22 6.83
CA THR A 226 -17.48 4.11 6.53
C THR A 226 -16.34 4.60 5.64
N LYS A 227 -15.10 4.24 6.02
CA LYS A 227 -13.91 4.54 5.20
C LYS A 227 -14.03 3.86 3.84
N ARG A 228 -13.84 4.64 2.77
CA ARG A 228 -13.64 4.13 1.42
C ARG A 228 -12.19 4.36 1.02
N GLY A 229 -11.54 3.34 0.45
CA GLY A 229 -10.21 3.50 -0.12
C GLY A 229 -10.26 4.35 -1.39
N PHE A 230 -9.23 5.16 -1.60
CA PHE A 230 -9.05 5.92 -2.83
C PHE A 230 -8.10 5.11 -3.75
N ASN A 231 -8.64 4.02 -4.30
CA ASN A 231 -7.88 3.10 -5.15
C ASN A 231 -8.49 3.09 -6.56
N PRO A 232 -7.66 3.22 -7.61
CA PRO A 232 -8.12 3.05 -8.97
C PRO A 232 -8.54 1.60 -9.24
N PRO A 233 -9.40 1.35 -10.24
CA PRO A 233 -9.76 0.00 -10.67
C PRO A 233 -8.64 -0.62 -11.52
N LEU A 234 -7.44 -0.73 -10.95
CA LEU A 234 -6.22 -1.12 -11.65
C LEU A 234 -6.36 -2.45 -12.40
N GLY A 235 -6.98 -3.45 -11.76
CA GLY A 235 -7.17 -4.75 -12.41
C GLY A 235 -8.02 -4.69 -13.68
N LEU A 236 -8.97 -3.75 -13.77
CA LEU A 236 -9.72 -3.49 -14.99
C LEU A 236 -8.85 -2.79 -16.03
N TRP A 237 -8.13 -1.73 -15.65
CA TRP A 237 -7.26 -1.00 -16.55
C TRP A 237 -6.20 -1.89 -17.21
N LEU A 238 -5.57 -2.77 -16.43
CA LEU A 238 -4.56 -3.71 -16.94
C LEU A 238 -5.14 -4.76 -17.91
N LYS A 239 -6.44 -5.05 -17.81
CA LYS A 239 -7.14 -5.99 -18.72
C LYS A 239 -7.79 -5.31 -19.91
N SER A 240 -7.92 -3.99 -19.90
CA SER A 240 -8.54 -3.19 -20.96
C SER A 240 -7.56 -2.19 -21.57
N GLU A 241 -7.53 -0.96 -21.09
CA GLU A 241 -6.83 0.16 -21.72
C GLU A 241 -5.30 0.00 -21.69
N LEU A 242 -4.76 -0.68 -20.68
CA LEU A 242 -3.31 -0.93 -20.53
C LEU A 242 -2.88 -2.29 -21.08
N ALA A 243 -3.80 -3.17 -21.45
CA ALA A 243 -3.45 -4.49 -21.95
C ALA A 243 -2.56 -4.48 -23.21
N PRO A 244 -2.79 -3.61 -24.21
CA PRO A 244 -1.86 -3.46 -25.34
C PRO A 244 -0.47 -3.03 -24.88
N LEU A 245 -0.38 -2.04 -23.98
CA LEU A 245 0.90 -1.53 -23.48
C LEU A 245 1.69 -2.60 -22.73
N ILE A 246 1.03 -3.44 -21.95
CA ILE A 246 1.67 -4.57 -21.25
C ILE A 246 2.30 -5.53 -22.27
N ARG A 247 1.54 -5.94 -23.30
CA ARG A 247 2.03 -6.87 -24.33
C ARG A 247 3.21 -6.31 -25.14
N ASP A 248 3.15 -5.02 -25.44
CA ASP A 248 4.16 -4.37 -26.27
C ASP A 248 5.43 -4.03 -25.48
N ARG A 249 5.31 -3.76 -24.20
CA ARG A 249 6.40 -3.21 -23.36
C ARG A 249 7.02 -4.23 -22.40
N ILE A 250 6.24 -5.12 -21.81
CA ILE A 250 6.80 -6.16 -20.93
C ILE A 250 7.18 -7.37 -21.77
N THR A 251 8.40 -7.35 -22.30
CA THR A 251 8.97 -8.35 -23.17
C THR A 251 10.21 -8.99 -22.56
N PRO A 252 10.67 -10.17 -23.05
CA PRO A 252 11.95 -10.75 -22.59
C PRO A 252 13.11 -9.76 -22.66
N ALA A 253 13.19 -8.98 -23.75
CA ALA A 253 14.28 -8.04 -23.97
C ALA A 253 14.25 -6.86 -22.98
N THR A 254 13.08 -6.24 -22.78
CA THR A 254 12.93 -5.09 -21.87
C THR A 254 13.12 -5.50 -20.42
N MET A 255 12.65 -6.67 -20.02
CA MET A 255 12.84 -7.17 -18.66
C MET A 255 14.27 -7.61 -18.39
N ALA A 256 14.96 -8.22 -19.37
CA ALA A 256 16.39 -8.50 -19.25
C ALA A 256 17.22 -7.21 -19.14
N ALA A 257 16.88 -6.16 -19.88
CA ALA A 257 17.51 -4.84 -19.74
C ALA A 257 17.29 -4.23 -18.35
N ALA A 258 16.14 -4.53 -17.71
CA ALA A 258 15.84 -4.17 -16.33
C ALA A 258 16.54 -5.05 -15.27
N GLY A 259 17.34 -6.03 -15.69
CA GLY A 259 17.98 -7.00 -14.79
C GLY A 259 17.01 -7.99 -14.17
N LEU A 260 15.86 -8.24 -14.80
CA LEU A 260 14.84 -9.16 -14.29
C LEU A 260 14.83 -10.48 -15.07
N ASP A 261 14.62 -11.58 -14.33
CA ASP A 261 14.48 -12.92 -14.89
C ASP A 261 13.13 -13.10 -15.59
N TRP A 262 13.16 -13.36 -16.91
CA TRP A 262 11.94 -13.48 -17.71
C TRP A 262 11.00 -14.60 -17.26
N PRO A 263 11.43 -15.84 -16.97
CA PRO A 263 10.58 -16.88 -16.41
C PRO A 263 9.78 -16.45 -15.18
N ALA A 264 10.38 -15.65 -14.29
CA ALA A 264 9.68 -15.12 -13.11
C ALA A 264 8.65 -14.05 -13.49
N VAL A 265 8.98 -13.16 -14.44
CA VAL A 265 8.04 -12.16 -14.96
C VAL A 265 6.87 -12.83 -15.69
N ALA A 266 7.16 -13.77 -16.60
CA ALA A 266 6.15 -14.48 -17.38
C ALA A 266 5.10 -15.16 -16.48
N ARG A 267 5.54 -15.75 -15.36
CA ARG A 267 4.63 -16.35 -14.37
C ARG A 267 3.65 -15.35 -13.78
N ILE A 268 4.11 -14.13 -13.47
CA ILE A 268 3.24 -13.06 -12.96
C ILE A 268 2.21 -12.64 -14.00
N LEU A 269 2.62 -12.53 -15.27
CA LEU A 269 1.71 -12.20 -16.37
C LEU A 269 0.66 -13.30 -16.58
N GLU A 270 1.06 -14.56 -16.56
CA GLU A 270 0.13 -15.70 -16.64
C GLU A 270 -0.87 -15.74 -15.48
N GLU A 271 -0.43 -15.46 -14.26
CA GLU A 271 -1.32 -15.36 -13.08
C GLU A 271 -2.34 -14.25 -13.26
N HIS A 272 -1.91 -13.11 -13.83
CA HIS A 272 -2.79 -11.99 -14.14
C HIS A 272 -3.86 -12.35 -15.18
N GLU A 273 -3.46 -12.98 -16.27
CA GLU A 273 -4.38 -13.41 -17.34
C GLU A 273 -5.39 -14.46 -16.85
N ARG A 274 -4.91 -15.47 -16.11
CA ARG A 274 -5.77 -16.51 -15.53
C ARG A 274 -6.73 -15.99 -14.47
N GLY A 275 -6.46 -14.82 -13.86
CA GLY A 275 -7.32 -14.18 -12.87
C GLY A 275 -7.54 -14.99 -11.58
N ARG A 276 -6.65 -15.94 -11.27
CA ARG A 276 -6.75 -16.77 -10.06
C ARG A 276 -6.34 -16.04 -8.79
N ARG A 277 -5.43 -15.08 -8.93
CA ARG A 277 -4.94 -14.19 -7.87
C ARG A 277 -4.93 -12.76 -8.36
N ASP A 278 -5.12 -11.82 -7.45
CA ASP A 278 -4.94 -10.41 -7.75
C ASP A 278 -3.44 -10.05 -7.68
N VAL A 279 -2.81 -10.02 -8.84
CA VAL A 279 -1.41 -9.62 -9.03
C VAL A 279 -1.29 -8.27 -9.75
N ALA A 280 -2.37 -7.50 -9.81
CA ALA A 280 -2.43 -6.24 -10.56
C ALA A 280 -1.32 -5.26 -10.16
N LEU A 281 -1.03 -5.11 -8.85
CA LEU A 281 0.04 -4.23 -8.39
C LEU A 281 1.44 -4.70 -8.82
N LYS A 282 1.64 -6.00 -9.00
CA LYS A 282 2.93 -6.55 -9.49
C LYS A 282 3.12 -6.25 -10.97
N VAL A 283 2.09 -6.50 -11.78
CA VAL A 283 2.11 -6.15 -13.22
C VAL A 283 2.30 -4.66 -13.41
N TRP A 284 1.61 -3.86 -12.61
CA TRP A 284 1.77 -2.41 -12.60
C TRP A 284 3.19 -1.97 -12.29
N ALA A 285 3.81 -2.52 -11.25
CA ALA A 285 5.19 -2.19 -10.88
C ALA A 285 6.19 -2.54 -11.99
N LEU A 286 6.01 -3.68 -12.66
CA LEU A 286 6.84 -4.06 -13.81
C LEU A 286 6.66 -3.09 -14.99
N LEU A 287 5.43 -2.66 -15.27
CA LEU A 287 5.14 -1.70 -16.33
C LEU A 287 5.76 -0.33 -16.03
N VAL A 288 5.62 0.15 -14.79
CA VAL A 288 6.22 1.43 -14.37
C VAL A 288 7.75 1.38 -14.45
N LEU A 289 8.36 0.27 -14.05
CA LEU A 289 9.81 0.08 -14.15
C LEU A 289 10.27 0.15 -15.62
N GLU A 290 9.60 -0.54 -16.51
CA GLU A 290 9.92 -0.48 -17.95
C GLU A 290 9.78 0.95 -18.50
N ARG A 291 8.67 1.62 -18.17
CA ARG A 291 8.45 3.01 -18.64
C ARG A 291 9.50 3.98 -18.11
N TRP A 292 9.92 3.82 -16.87
CA TRP A 292 10.99 4.62 -16.31
C TRP A 292 12.30 4.41 -17.06
N GLN A 293 12.71 3.18 -17.31
CA GLN A 293 13.92 2.88 -18.06
C GLN A 293 13.88 3.38 -19.52
N ALA A 294 12.71 3.38 -20.14
CA ALA A 294 12.54 3.86 -21.51
C ALA A 294 12.53 5.40 -21.61
N THR A 295 12.37 6.12 -20.48
CA THR A 295 12.28 7.59 -20.43
C THR A 295 13.52 8.27 -19.83
N THR A 296 14.39 7.50 -19.19
CA THR A 296 15.70 7.92 -18.69
C THR A 296 16.82 7.55 -19.66
#